data_47c68d8a55f4d0fee05d993888d4222f
#
_entry.id   47c68d8a55f4d0fee05d993888d4222f
#
_cell.length_a   1.000
_cell.length_b   1.000
_cell.length_c   1.000
_cell.angle_alpha   90.00
_cell.angle_beta   90.00
_cell.angle_gamma   90.00
#
_symmetry.space_group_name_H-M   'P 1'
#
loop_
_entity.id
_entity.type
_entity.pdbx_description
1 polymer ?
#
loop_
_entity_poly.entity_id
_entity_poly.type
_entity_poly.pdbx_seq_one_letter_code
_entity_poly.pdbx_strand_id
1 'polypeptide(L)'
;MKPQGAITRAEVATMFYRLLKKDMRAENETADNAFHDVNADDWFNVPVSTLSRMGIIGGYPSGDFQPNAPISRAEFAAVATRFFENTDIAYEEGLFSDIRGDEWFAKNFAAAFRLGLIGGYPDGSARPARTITRAEACAIVNRTLQRVPEKDHLRPTSEMRTWPDNSDTNAWYYADMQEATNGHEYEWITEDGNKIEEWTDILDKDWNDR
;
A
#
# COMPACT_ATOMS: atom_id res chain seq x y z
N MET A 1 -12.43 4.44 9.61
CA MET A 1 -11.32 4.16 8.68
C MET A 1 -10.33 5.31 8.56
N LYS A 2 -10.78 6.54 8.73
CA LYS A 2 -9.99 7.78 8.60
C LYS A 2 -9.24 7.85 7.25
N PRO A 3 -9.93 7.87 6.10
CA PRO A 3 -9.28 7.82 4.79
C PRO A 3 -8.22 8.92 4.59
N GLN A 4 -8.49 10.12 5.08
CA GLN A 4 -7.59 11.28 5.01
C GLN A 4 -6.55 11.34 6.16
N GLY A 5 -6.62 10.41 7.12
CA GLY A 5 -5.62 10.30 8.18
C GLY A 5 -4.32 9.71 7.67
N ALA A 6 -3.19 10.11 8.25
CA ALA A 6 -1.91 9.48 7.97
C ALA A 6 -1.93 7.99 8.36
N ILE A 7 -1.22 7.17 7.60
CA ILE A 7 -0.98 5.76 7.92
C ILE A 7 0.41 5.60 8.54
N THR A 8 0.52 4.75 9.56
CA THR A 8 1.80 4.52 10.24
C THR A 8 2.63 3.45 9.53
N ARG A 9 3.94 3.43 9.82
CA ARG A 9 4.89 2.45 9.30
C ARG A 9 4.51 1.02 9.70
N ALA A 10 4.06 0.81 10.94
CA ALA A 10 3.60 -0.50 11.43
C ALA A 10 2.31 -0.96 10.71
N GLU A 11 1.37 -0.05 10.47
CA GLU A 11 0.16 -0.37 9.71
C GLU A 11 0.50 -0.78 8.28
N VAL A 12 1.41 -0.07 7.61
CA VAL A 12 1.88 -0.43 6.26
C VAL A 12 2.59 -1.78 6.25
N ALA A 13 3.49 -2.03 7.20
CA ALA A 13 4.14 -3.33 7.34
C ALA A 13 3.10 -4.45 7.48
N THR A 14 2.10 -4.26 8.31
CA THR A 14 1.04 -5.25 8.52
C THR A 14 0.20 -5.48 7.26
N MET A 15 -0.10 -4.43 6.49
CA MET A 15 -0.80 -4.56 5.21
C MET A 15 0.01 -5.45 4.24
N PHE A 16 1.26 -5.12 3.98
CA PHE A 16 2.10 -5.89 3.05
C PHE A 16 2.38 -7.31 3.54
N TYR A 17 2.55 -7.53 4.84
CA TYR A 17 2.68 -8.88 5.41
C TYR A 17 1.43 -9.73 5.11
N ARG A 18 0.24 -9.18 5.23
CA ARG A 18 -1.01 -9.88 4.93
C ARG A 18 -1.21 -10.18 3.45
N LEU A 19 -0.57 -9.42 2.56
CA LEU A 19 -0.58 -9.63 1.12
C LEU A 19 0.40 -10.73 0.66
N LEU A 20 1.33 -11.16 1.52
CA LEU A 20 2.23 -12.26 1.20
C LEU A 20 1.43 -13.54 0.92
N LYS A 21 1.85 -14.30 -0.09
CA LYS A 21 1.35 -15.65 -0.33
C LYS A 21 1.61 -16.52 0.90
N LYS A 22 0.72 -17.48 1.16
CA LYS A 22 0.80 -18.33 2.37
C LYS A 22 2.12 -19.08 2.49
N ASP A 23 2.64 -19.61 1.40
CA ASP A 23 3.93 -20.29 1.33
C ASP A 23 5.08 -19.34 1.67
N MET A 24 5.16 -18.18 1.01
CA MET A 24 6.18 -17.18 1.29
C MET A 24 6.14 -16.71 2.75
N ARG A 25 4.93 -16.51 3.28
CA ARG A 25 4.77 -16.11 4.67
C ARG A 25 5.24 -17.20 5.61
N ALA A 26 4.83 -18.47 5.40
CA ALA A 26 5.23 -19.59 6.24
C ALA A 26 6.76 -19.82 6.24
N GLU A 27 7.42 -19.60 5.12
CA GLU A 27 8.88 -19.75 4.99
C GLU A 27 9.68 -18.63 5.68
N ASN A 28 9.10 -17.42 5.76
CA ASN A 28 9.80 -16.23 6.22
C ASN A 28 9.31 -15.69 7.55
N GLU A 29 8.22 -16.22 8.10
CA GLU A 29 7.62 -15.73 9.34
C GLU A 29 8.61 -15.80 10.51
N THR A 30 8.77 -14.67 11.19
CA THR A 30 9.62 -14.54 12.37
C THR A 30 9.15 -13.39 13.26
N ALA A 31 9.40 -13.53 14.55
CA ALA A 31 9.27 -12.46 15.54
C ALA A 31 10.61 -11.83 15.90
N ASP A 32 11.71 -12.38 15.38
CA ASP A 32 13.07 -11.92 15.69
C ASP A 32 13.42 -10.70 14.83
N ASN A 33 13.82 -9.62 15.47
CA ASN A 33 14.30 -8.41 14.81
C ASN A 33 15.40 -7.74 15.64
N ALA A 34 16.06 -6.76 15.04
CA ALA A 34 17.13 -5.99 15.68
C ALA A 34 16.71 -4.55 16.03
N PHE A 35 15.44 -4.21 15.90
CA PHE A 35 14.94 -2.86 16.17
C PHE A 35 14.76 -2.63 17.67
N HIS A 36 15.25 -1.48 18.18
CA HIS A 36 15.19 -1.16 19.60
C HIS A 36 13.77 -0.87 20.11
N ASP A 37 12.86 -0.50 19.20
CA ASP A 37 11.49 -0.04 19.46
C ASP A 37 10.41 -1.00 18.95
N VAL A 38 10.79 -2.26 18.66
CA VAL A 38 9.87 -3.34 18.30
C VAL A 38 10.01 -4.47 19.31
N ASN A 39 9.03 -4.61 20.20
CA ASN A 39 9.04 -5.57 21.28
C ASN A 39 8.27 -6.84 20.92
N ALA A 40 8.53 -7.92 21.66
CA ALA A 40 7.93 -9.23 21.41
C ALA A 40 6.38 -9.21 21.46
N ASP A 41 5.80 -8.40 22.32
CA ASP A 41 4.35 -8.30 22.55
C ASP A 41 3.64 -7.28 21.63
N ASP A 42 4.39 -6.59 20.78
CA ASP A 42 3.80 -5.62 19.86
C ASP A 42 3.00 -6.34 18.76
N TRP A 43 1.78 -5.88 18.50
CA TRP A 43 0.89 -6.48 17.50
C TRP A 43 1.47 -6.48 16.07
N PHE A 44 2.42 -5.60 15.82
CA PHE A 44 3.12 -5.46 14.56
C PHE A 44 4.49 -6.19 14.53
N ASN A 45 4.91 -6.82 15.63
CA ASN A 45 6.24 -7.45 15.68
C ASN A 45 6.46 -8.46 14.56
N VAL A 46 5.60 -9.47 14.45
CA VAL A 46 5.72 -10.50 13.41
C VAL A 46 5.70 -9.89 11.99
N PRO A 47 4.75 -9.02 11.61
CA PRO A 47 4.79 -8.30 10.35
C PRO A 47 6.09 -7.55 10.07
N VAL A 48 6.56 -6.76 11.02
CA VAL A 48 7.78 -5.96 10.85
C VAL A 48 9.01 -6.84 10.75
N SER A 49 9.16 -7.82 11.63
CA SER A 49 10.30 -8.74 11.65
C SER A 49 10.38 -9.56 10.36
N THR A 50 9.24 -10.09 9.90
CA THR A 50 9.16 -10.89 8.67
C THR A 50 9.52 -10.07 7.44
N LEU A 51 8.92 -8.91 7.25
CA LEU A 51 9.21 -8.06 6.08
C LEU A 51 10.63 -7.48 6.12
N SER A 52 11.18 -7.24 7.31
CA SER A 52 12.57 -6.82 7.48
C SER A 52 13.52 -7.94 7.07
N ARG A 53 13.28 -9.19 7.50
CA ARG A 53 14.03 -10.37 7.08
C ARG A 53 14.02 -10.58 5.57
N MET A 54 12.89 -10.28 4.92
CA MET A 54 12.73 -10.33 3.46
C MET A 54 13.36 -9.12 2.73
N GLY A 55 13.88 -8.11 3.44
CA GLY A 55 14.44 -6.91 2.84
C GLY A 55 13.43 -5.94 2.23
N ILE A 56 12.12 -6.16 2.49
CA ILE A 56 11.03 -5.32 1.96
C ILE A 56 10.97 -4.01 2.73
N ILE A 57 11.12 -4.05 4.06
CA ILE A 57 11.18 -2.86 4.91
C ILE A 57 12.52 -2.76 5.63
N GLY A 58 12.83 -1.57 6.15
CA GLY A 58 14.02 -1.34 6.97
C GLY A 58 13.77 -0.30 8.04
N GLY A 59 14.68 -0.27 9.02
CA GLY A 59 14.73 0.76 10.06
C GLY A 59 15.62 1.93 9.67
N TYR A 60 15.85 2.78 10.65
CA TYR A 60 16.70 3.96 10.55
C TYR A 60 18.12 3.67 11.07
N PRO A 61 19.10 4.54 10.75
CA PRO A 61 20.48 4.38 11.26
C PRO A 61 20.58 4.39 12.79
N SER A 62 19.56 4.90 13.50
CA SER A 62 19.47 4.84 14.97
C SER A 62 19.27 3.42 15.52
N GLY A 63 18.91 2.45 14.67
CA GLY A 63 18.50 1.12 15.08
C GLY A 63 17.01 0.99 15.38
N ASP A 64 16.22 2.05 15.18
CA ASP A 64 14.78 2.05 15.42
C ASP A 64 14.02 1.78 14.11
N PHE A 65 12.84 1.18 14.22
CA PHE A 65 11.88 1.03 13.13
C PHE A 65 10.91 2.22 13.05
N GLN A 66 10.62 2.86 14.17
CA GLN A 66 9.63 3.93 14.35
C GLN A 66 8.20 3.51 13.94
N PRO A 67 7.62 2.49 14.60
CA PRO A 67 6.37 1.85 14.17
C PRO A 67 5.19 2.81 14.10
N ASN A 68 5.12 3.77 15.01
CA ASN A 68 4.03 4.74 15.14
C ASN A 68 4.24 6.03 14.30
N ALA A 69 5.39 6.18 13.65
CA ALA A 69 5.63 7.32 12.78
C ALA A 69 4.79 7.22 11.51
N PRO A 70 4.21 8.33 11.01
CA PRO A 70 3.61 8.36 9.69
C PRO A 70 4.62 8.01 8.62
N ILE A 71 4.23 7.18 7.64
CA ILE A 71 5.12 6.83 6.54
C ILE A 71 5.13 7.93 5.47
N SER A 72 6.31 8.23 4.92
CA SER A 72 6.45 9.15 3.80
C SER A 72 6.14 8.48 2.44
N ARG A 73 5.90 9.29 1.41
CA ARG A 73 5.69 8.81 0.04
C ARG A 73 6.91 8.03 -0.47
N ALA A 74 8.12 8.49 -0.16
CA ALA A 74 9.36 7.80 -0.54
C ALA A 74 9.49 6.42 0.13
N GLU A 75 9.23 6.35 1.43
CA GLU A 75 9.28 5.09 2.17
C GLU A 75 8.22 4.11 1.67
N PHE A 76 6.99 4.59 1.43
CA PHE A 76 5.94 3.73 0.89
C PHE A 76 6.26 3.22 -0.53
N ALA A 77 6.76 4.10 -1.41
CA ALA A 77 7.22 3.70 -2.74
C ALA A 77 8.29 2.61 -2.67
N ALA A 78 9.25 2.74 -1.73
CA ALA A 78 10.27 1.73 -1.53
C ALA A 78 9.70 0.39 -1.05
N VAL A 79 8.73 0.40 -0.12
CA VAL A 79 8.05 -0.83 0.33
C VAL A 79 7.29 -1.47 -0.83
N ALA A 80 6.45 -0.69 -1.53
CA ALA A 80 5.63 -1.19 -2.62
C ALA A 80 6.49 -1.81 -3.74
N THR A 81 7.58 -1.14 -4.15
CA THR A 81 8.44 -1.64 -5.22
C THR A 81 9.28 -2.85 -4.82
N ARG A 82 9.75 -2.95 -3.57
CA ARG A 82 10.47 -4.13 -3.08
C ARG A 82 9.58 -5.36 -2.92
N PHE A 83 8.28 -5.15 -2.77
CA PHE A 83 7.30 -6.24 -2.73
C PHE A 83 7.14 -6.92 -4.10
N PHE A 84 7.49 -6.23 -5.21
CA PHE A 84 7.53 -6.81 -6.54
C PHE A 84 8.93 -7.29 -6.90
N GLU A 85 9.03 -8.47 -7.46
CA GLU A 85 10.25 -8.92 -8.12
C GLU A 85 10.50 -8.09 -9.39
N ASN A 86 11.76 -7.67 -9.63
CA ASN A 86 12.23 -6.91 -10.82
C ASN A 86 11.93 -5.41 -10.87
N THR A 87 12.36 -4.67 -9.85
CA THR A 87 12.29 -3.21 -9.81
C THR A 87 13.65 -2.51 -9.94
N ASP A 88 14.66 -3.12 -10.54
CA ASP A 88 15.95 -2.47 -10.78
C ASP A 88 15.85 -1.47 -11.95
N ILE A 89 15.13 -0.38 -11.69
CA ILE A 89 14.94 0.74 -12.62
C ILE A 89 15.86 1.88 -12.21
N ALA A 90 16.76 2.29 -13.11
CA ALA A 90 17.60 3.45 -12.87
C ALA A 90 16.75 4.72 -12.77
N TYR A 91 17.12 5.62 -11.87
CA TYR A 91 16.55 6.95 -11.82
C TYR A 91 17.12 7.80 -12.96
N GLU A 92 16.26 8.50 -13.66
CA GLU A 92 16.65 9.48 -14.67
C GLU A 92 16.60 10.88 -14.06
N GLU A 93 17.74 11.59 -14.09
CA GLU A 93 17.82 12.97 -13.57
C GLU A 93 16.80 13.87 -14.27
N GLY A 94 16.07 14.65 -13.45
CA GLY A 94 15.01 15.52 -13.95
C GLY A 94 13.65 14.86 -14.13
N LEU A 95 13.49 13.56 -13.77
CA LEU A 95 12.18 12.91 -13.74
C LEU A 95 11.21 13.65 -12.79
N PHE A 96 11.72 14.12 -11.66
CA PHE A 96 11.02 15.00 -10.72
C PHE A 96 11.91 16.16 -10.30
N SER A 97 11.29 17.33 -10.09
CA SER A 97 12.02 18.57 -9.75
C SER A 97 12.63 18.56 -8.35
N ASP A 98 12.18 17.68 -7.47
CA ASP A 98 12.52 17.58 -6.05
C ASP A 98 13.15 16.23 -5.65
N ILE A 99 13.60 15.43 -6.62
CA ILE A 99 14.37 14.20 -6.38
C ILE A 99 15.69 14.28 -7.16
N ARG A 100 16.79 13.92 -6.49
CA ARG A 100 18.11 13.70 -7.09
C ARG A 100 18.41 12.21 -7.12
N GLY A 101 19.16 11.76 -8.13
CA GLY A 101 19.44 10.35 -8.34
C GLY A 101 20.33 9.71 -7.27
N ASP A 102 21.02 10.51 -6.43
CA ASP A 102 21.84 10.05 -5.32
C ASP A 102 21.05 9.76 -4.02
N GLU A 103 19.77 10.11 -3.99
CA GLU A 103 18.90 9.83 -2.83
C GLU A 103 18.54 8.34 -2.74
N TRP A 104 18.53 7.80 -1.52
CA TRP A 104 18.36 6.37 -1.26
C TRP A 104 17.07 5.77 -1.86
N PHE A 105 16.03 6.61 -2.03
CA PHE A 105 14.72 6.21 -2.55
C PHE A 105 14.55 6.49 -4.05
N ALA A 106 15.48 7.19 -4.71
CA ALA A 106 15.29 7.69 -6.07
C ALA A 106 14.91 6.57 -7.05
N LYS A 107 15.63 5.45 -7.04
CA LYS A 107 15.34 4.28 -7.89
C LYS A 107 13.95 3.67 -7.59
N ASN A 108 13.62 3.50 -6.31
CA ASN A 108 12.33 2.96 -5.92
C ASN A 108 11.19 3.89 -6.32
N PHE A 109 11.39 5.20 -6.19
CA PHE A 109 10.38 6.18 -6.60
C PHE A 109 10.18 6.18 -8.12
N ALA A 110 11.26 6.11 -8.92
CA ALA A 110 11.19 5.96 -10.36
C ALA A 110 10.47 4.67 -10.77
N ALA A 111 10.77 3.56 -10.11
CA ALA A 111 10.09 2.29 -10.34
C ALA A 111 8.59 2.37 -10.03
N ALA A 112 8.22 2.91 -8.86
CA ALA A 112 6.82 3.10 -8.48
C ALA A 112 6.07 4.00 -9.47
N PHE A 113 6.70 5.06 -9.96
CA PHE A 113 6.13 5.94 -10.96
C PHE A 113 5.92 5.24 -12.31
N ARG A 114 6.93 4.53 -12.82
CA ARG A 114 6.83 3.81 -14.10
C ARG A 114 5.83 2.65 -14.07
N LEU A 115 5.65 2.02 -12.91
CA LEU A 115 4.63 1.00 -12.69
C LEU A 115 3.23 1.59 -12.49
N GLY A 116 3.07 2.92 -12.49
CA GLY A 116 1.79 3.58 -12.27
C GLY A 116 1.26 3.48 -10.83
N LEU A 117 2.10 3.04 -9.88
CA LEU A 117 1.72 2.90 -8.48
C LEU A 117 1.57 4.25 -7.80
N ILE A 118 2.45 5.19 -8.12
CA ILE A 118 2.50 6.52 -7.55
C ILE A 118 2.62 7.57 -8.66
N GLY A 119 1.88 8.68 -8.53
CA GLY A 119 1.94 9.78 -9.47
C GLY A 119 2.82 10.94 -8.97
N GLY A 120 3.26 11.78 -9.90
CA GLY A 120 3.79 13.10 -9.60
C GLY A 120 2.69 14.16 -9.47
N TYR A 121 3.10 15.38 -9.18
CA TYR A 121 2.22 16.55 -9.11
C TYR A 121 2.32 17.40 -10.39
N PRO A 122 1.30 18.24 -10.69
CA PRO A 122 1.31 19.09 -11.88
C PRO A 122 2.47 20.09 -11.94
N ASP A 123 3.10 20.40 -10.80
CA ASP A 123 4.29 21.25 -10.70
C ASP A 123 5.61 20.49 -10.99
N GLY A 124 5.52 19.23 -11.40
CA GLY A 124 6.66 18.37 -11.67
C GLY A 124 7.33 17.79 -10.44
N SER A 125 6.80 18.02 -9.23
CA SER A 125 7.34 17.49 -7.99
C SER A 125 6.81 16.10 -7.66
N ALA A 126 7.57 15.31 -6.89
CA ALA A 126 7.19 14.03 -6.32
C ALA A 126 6.73 14.14 -4.86
N ARG A 127 7.20 15.15 -4.15
CA ARG A 127 7.02 15.39 -2.71
C ARG A 127 7.36 14.16 -1.87
N PRO A 128 8.59 13.63 -1.95
CA PRO A 128 8.98 12.35 -1.37
C PRO A 128 8.85 12.33 0.16
N ALA A 129 9.10 13.46 0.82
CA ALA A 129 9.00 13.59 2.28
C ALA A 129 7.57 13.78 2.80
N ARG A 130 6.57 14.04 1.93
CA ARG A 130 5.18 14.17 2.35
C ARG A 130 4.67 12.83 2.89
N THR A 131 3.99 12.84 4.03
CA THR A 131 3.29 11.66 4.54
C THR A 131 2.12 11.29 3.63
N ILE A 132 1.82 10.00 3.51
CA ILE A 132 0.66 9.54 2.77
C ILE A 132 -0.55 9.32 3.67
N THR A 133 -1.72 9.44 3.10
CA THR A 133 -2.98 9.12 3.77
C THR A 133 -3.30 7.63 3.64
N ARG A 134 -4.21 7.15 4.47
CA ARG A 134 -4.73 5.77 4.37
C ARG A 134 -5.39 5.50 3.01
N ALA A 135 -6.12 6.48 2.48
CA ALA A 135 -6.73 6.39 1.16
C ALA A 135 -5.68 6.27 0.03
N GLU A 136 -4.62 7.08 0.08
CA GLU A 136 -3.52 6.97 -0.88
C GLU A 136 -2.82 5.60 -0.78
N ALA A 137 -2.62 5.09 0.44
CA ALA A 137 -2.06 3.76 0.65
C ALA A 137 -2.94 2.66 0.04
N CYS A 138 -4.26 2.70 0.26
CA CYS A 138 -5.20 1.76 -0.35
C CYS A 138 -5.15 1.81 -1.87
N ALA A 139 -5.18 3.00 -2.47
CA ALA A 139 -5.12 3.16 -3.92
C ALA A 139 -3.81 2.60 -4.51
N ILE A 140 -2.67 2.81 -3.84
CA ILE A 140 -1.40 2.24 -4.30
C ILE A 140 -1.42 0.71 -4.17
N VAL A 141 -1.93 0.16 -3.08
CA VAL A 141 -2.06 -1.29 -2.88
C VAL A 141 -2.99 -1.91 -3.93
N ASN A 142 -4.14 -1.31 -4.22
CA ASN A 142 -5.03 -1.80 -5.26
C ASN A 142 -4.33 -1.85 -6.63
N ARG A 143 -3.64 -0.79 -7.03
CA ARG A 143 -2.82 -0.78 -8.26
C ARG A 143 -1.74 -1.85 -8.24
N THR A 144 -1.10 -2.04 -7.08
CA THR A 144 -0.10 -3.10 -6.84
C THR A 144 -0.68 -4.49 -7.12
N LEU A 145 -1.91 -4.72 -6.70
CA LEU A 145 -2.64 -5.98 -6.90
C LEU A 145 -3.34 -6.04 -8.27
N GLN A 146 -3.14 -5.03 -9.11
CA GLN A 146 -3.84 -4.89 -10.42
C GLN A 146 -5.37 -4.86 -10.28
N ARG A 147 -5.87 -4.31 -9.16
CA ARG A 147 -7.28 -4.09 -8.91
C ARG A 147 -7.69 -2.74 -9.50
N VAL A 148 -8.82 -2.70 -10.15
CA VAL A 148 -9.35 -1.49 -10.81
C VAL A 148 -10.82 -1.30 -10.41
N PRO A 149 -11.07 -0.92 -9.14
CA PRO A 149 -12.41 -0.68 -8.65
C PRO A 149 -12.98 0.62 -9.22
N GLU A 150 -14.16 0.56 -9.78
CA GLU A 150 -14.91 1.71 -10.25
C GLU A 150 -16.23 1.83 -9.50
N LYS A 151 -16.59 3.05 -9.06
CA LYS A 151 -17.72 3.28 -8.16
C LYS A 151 -19.06 2.76 -8.70
N ASP A 152 -19.24 2.84 -10.02
CA ASP A 152 -20.50 2.48 -10.68
C ASP A 152 -20.60 0.95 -10.92
N HIS A 153 -19.52 0.22 -10.64
CA HIS A 153 -19.39 -1.24 -10.77
C HIS A 153 -19.23 -1.96 -9.42
N LEU A 154 -19.38 -1.24 -8.31
CA LEU A 154 -19.48 -1.84 -6.97
C LEU A 154 -20.87 -2.40 -6.71
N ARG A 155 -21.00 -3.29 -5.75
CA ARG A 155 -22.31 -3.76 -5.29
C ARG A 155 -23.08 -2.63 -4.58
N PRO A 156 -24.42 -2.72 -4.51
CA PRO A 156 -25.23 -1.76 -3.75
C PRO A 156 -24.73 -1.59 -2.30
N THR A 157 -24.80 -0.38 -1.78
CA THR A 157 -24.37 -0.08 -0.39
C THR A 157 -25.10 -0.87 0.68
N SER A 158 -26.30 -1.40 0.37
CA SER A 158 -27.04 -2.32 1.24
C SER A 158 -26.42 -3.70 1.38
N GLU A 159 -25.55 -4.09 0.47
CA GLU A 159 -24.87 -5.39 0.44
C GLU A 159 -23.41 -5.29 0.91
N MET A 160 -22.82 -4.10 0.80
CA MET A 160 -21.42 -3.85 1.18
C MET A 160 -21.29 -3.44 2.65
N ARG A 161 -20.13 -3.69 3.23
CA ARG A 161 -19.72 -3.00 4.45
C ARG A 161 -19.42 -1.55 4.12
N THR A 162 -20.12 -0.64 4.78
CA THR A 162 -19.96 0.80 4.61
C THR A 162 -19.38 1.44 5.87
N TRP A 163 -18.75 2.61 5.70
CA TRP A 163 -18.09 3.32 6.78
C TRP A 163 -18.56 4.77 6.80
N PRO A 164 -18.94 5.32 7.98
CA PRO A 164 -19.44 6.69 8.08
C PRO A 164 -18.50 7.75 7.51
N ASP A 165 -17.20 7.52 7.59
CA ASP A 165 -16.15 8.41 7.11
C ASP A 165 -15.67 8.09 5.67
N ASN A 166 -16.37 7.17 4.97
CA ASN A 166 -16.25 6.86 3.54
C ASN A 166 -17.63 6.83 2.87
N SER A 167 -18.50 7.77 3.21
CA SER A 167 -19.88 7.84 2.70
C SER A 167 -20.05 8.75 1.47
N ASP A 168 -19.06 9.61 1.19
CA ASP A 168 -19.06 10.45 0.00
C ASP A 168 -18.63 9.64 -1.23
N THR A 169 -19.59 9.21 -2.03
CA THR A 169 -19.37 8.44 -3.27
C THR A 169 -18.66 9.22 -4.36
N ASN A 170 -18.54 10.55 -4.24
CA ASN A 170 -17.78 11.39 -5.17
C ASN A 170 -16.33 11.62 -4.71
N ALA A 171 -15.96 11.17 -3.51
CA ALA A 171 -14.58 11.22 -3.08
C ALA A 171 -13.72 10.35 -4.00
N TRP A 172 -12.58 10.87 -4.47
CA TRP A 172 -11.68 10.16 -5.39
C TRP A 172 -11.22 8.80 -4.89
N TYR A 173 -11.22 8.61 -3.58
CA TYR A 173 -10.77 7.37 -2.91
C TYR A 173 -11.91 6.42 -2.57
N TYR A 174 -13.18 6.77 -2.89
CA TYR A 174 -14.34 5.99 -2.44
C TYR A 174 -14.25 4.53 -2.88
N ALA A 175 -14.06 4.29 -4.18
CA ALA A 175 -13.96 2.93 -4.72
C ALA A 175 -12.75 2.17 -4.16
N ASP A 176 -11.58 2.81 -4.10
CA ASP A 176 -10.37 2.20 -3.52
C ASP A 176 -10.55 1.77 -2.06
N MET A 177 -11.26 2.56 -1.26
CA MET A 177 -11.53 2.24 0.13
C MET A 177 -12.57 1.12 0.27
N GLN A 178 -13.57 1.05 -0.61
CA GLN A 178 -14.52 -0.08 -0.64
C GLN A 178 -13.80 -1.37 -1.04
N GLU A 179 -12.96 -1.32 -2.07
CA GLU A 179 -12.10 -2.44 -2.50
C GLU A 179 -11.26 -3.01 -1.35
N ALA A 180 -10.60 -2.11 -0.61
CA ALA A 180 -9.72 -2.50 0.50
C ALA A 180 -10.46 -3.09 1.71
N THR A 181 -11.78 -2.97 1.80
CA THR A 181 -12.55 -3.30 3.01
C THR A 181 -13.72 -4.25 2.81
N ASN A 182 -13.99 -4.64 1.57
CA ASN A 182 -14.99 -5.64 1.24
C ASN A 182 -14.33 -6.82 0.54
N GLY A 183 -14.50 -8.02 1.08
CA GLY A 183 -14.22 -9.23 0.32
C GLY A 183 -15.30 -9.40 -0.75
N HIS A 184 -14.93 -9.65 -1.99
CA HIS A 184 -15.89 -9.75 -3.08
C HIS A 184 -15.37 -10.69 -4.18
N GLU A 185 -16.29 -11.16 -5.02
CA GLU A 185 -16.02 -11.75 -6.32
C GLU A 185 -16.23 -10.70 -7.40
N TYR A 186 -15.55 -10.84 -8.52
CA TYR A 186 -15.64 -9.89 -9.63
C TYR A 186 -15.40 -10.57 -10.99
N GLU A 187 -15.91 -9.94 -12.02
CA GLU A 187 -15.59 -10.26 -13.41
C GLU A 187 -14.87 -9.05 -14.06
N TRP A 188 -14.01 -9.36 -15.03
CA TRP A 188 -13.38 -8.30 -15.82
C TRP A 188 -14.29 -7.88 -16.95
N ILE A 189 -14.63 -6.60 -17.00
CA ILE A 189 -15.33 -5.99 -18.13
C ILE A 189 -14.44 -4.94 -18.80
N THR A 190 -14.85 -4.50 -19.99
CA THR A 190 -14.18 -3.40 -20.72
C THR A 190 -15.19 -2.29 -20.95
N GLU A 191 -14.92 -1.11 -20.42
CA GLU A 191 -15.72 0.08 -20.65
C GLU A 191 -14.80 1.22 -21.13
N ASP A 192 -15.19 1.91 -22.20
CA ASP A 192 -14.41 2.97 -22.85
C ASP A 192 -12.94 2.60 -23.15
N GLY A 193 -12.69 1.31 -23.43
CA GLY A 193 -11.36 0.78 -23.70
C GLY A 193 -10.52 0.47 -22.46
N ASN A 194 -11.04 0.71 -21.27
CA ASN A 194 -10.39 0.39 -20.01
C ASN A 194 -10.91 -0.93 -19.45
N LYS A 195 -10.00 -1.72 -18.89
CA LYS A 195 -10.33 -2.94 -18.17
C LYS A 195 -10.62 -2.59 -16.71
N ILE A 196 -11.82 -2.89 -16.25
CA ILE A 196 -12.31 -2.59 -14.90
C ILE A 196 -12.97 -3.82 -14.26
N GLU A 197 -13.18 -3.78 -12.95
CA GLU A 197 -13.83 -4.84 -12.19
C GLU A 197 -15.32 -4.55 -12.02
N GLU A 198 -16.17 -5.49 -12.47
CA GLU A 198 -17.59 -5.55 -12.12
C GLU A 198 -17.75 -6.48 -10.91
N TRP A 199 -18.16 -5.96 -9.76
CA TRP A 199 -18.36 -6.77 -8.58
C TRP A 199 -19.62 -7.63 -8.68
N THR A 200 -19.47 -8.92 -8.57
CA THR A 200 -20.57 -9.89 -8.74
C THR A 200 -21.19 -10.36 -7.44
N ASP A 201 -20.39 -10.49 -6.38
CA ASP A 201 -20.85 -10.92 -5.07
C ASP A 201 -20.00 -10.34 -3.93
N ILE A 202 -20.60 -10.23 -2.73
CA ILE A 202 -19.87 -9.84 -1.51
C ILE A 202 -19.60 -11.11 -0.69
N LEU A 203 -18.33 -11.30 -0.35
CA LEU A 203 -17.88 -12.41 0.46
C LEU A 203 -17.95 -12.03 1.94
N ASP A 204 -18.78 -12.73 2.71
CA ASP A 204 -18.79 -12.60 4.17
C ASP A 204 -17.58 -13.37 4.73
N LYS A 205 -16.43 -12.70 4.81
CA LYS A 205 -15.20 -13.26 5.37
C LYS A 205 -15.00 -12.74 6.78
N ASP A 206 -14.89 -13.66 7.73
CA ASP A 206 -14.35 -13.33 9.05
C ASP A 206 -12.85 -13.00 8.89
N TRP A 207 -12.51 -11.74 9.09
CA TRP A 207 -11.12 -11.25 9.00
C TRP A 207 -10.23 -11.76 10.15
N ASN A 208 -10.83 -12.41 11.16
CA ASN A 208 -10.11 -12.99 12.29
C ASN A 208 -9.56 -14.41 11.99
N ASP A 209 -10.02 -15.05 10.92
CA ASP A 209 -9.61 -16.41 10.53
C ASP A 209 -8.33 -16.47 9.67
N ARG A 210 -7.44 -15.48 9.76
CA ARG A 210 -6.20 -15.45 8.96
C ARG A 210 -4.95 -15.38 9.80
#